data_acc1b0a7294eb405074b9fb0c24a68e3
#
_entry.id   acc1b0a7294eb405074b9fb0c24a68e3
#
_cell.length_a   1.000
_cell.length_b   1.000
_cell.length_c   1.000
_cell.angle_alpha   90.00
_cell.angle_beta   90.00
_cell.angle_gamma   90.00
#
_symmetry.space_group_name_H-M   'P 1'
#
loop_
_entity.id
_entity.type
_entity.pdbx_description
1 polymer ?
#
loop_
_entity_poly.entity_id
_entity_poly.type
_entity_poly.pdbx_seq_one_letter_code
_entity_poly.pdbx_strand_id
1 'polypeptide(L)'
;VRKSIRAQLTLWYLAFFTILLAGFSAFLYTLLSRSLHQRLDAALTSTADTAASFFQGEVIEANGDARAAAAETLRELRIRDVSIAISDGRSWLASGGKPECALPPAPAGRSLTTLAGCGPRGARVLTVPAQVAGRRYFLAVAAPLDSIDEQLDALLGLFLIALPLAILAAGVGGFLLAGRSTAPLVAMAQQAEAIGAKNLDRRLEIGVVENEIGRLARVFNELLGRLDHSFASMKAFMADASHELRTPLAVIRGEVDVALERDRAPEDYRESLAIVQDETRRLSRLVDDLLNLARADGGTRPLDIEDLYLNDLVESCCQAVRPLAIRKGISLEADCPAEVAFRGDAHLLGRMISNLLDNAVRYTPEGGAVRIALQADDSRARIVVADTGIGIPEECAARVFERFYRVDKSRSRAEGGFGLGLAIVKWVAEAHHGAVTLASRPGGGSVFTVELPLTAPSPIRAIRGQATKSPNCSGDSERFRSLPREFGLPQIE
;
A
#
# COMPACT_ATOMS: atom_id res chain seq x y z
N VAL A 1 -10.38 -26.20 12.09
CA VAL A 1 -9.56 -25.61 13.16
C VAL A 1 -8.62 -24.62 12.52
N ARG A 2 -8.91 -23.30 12.56
CA ARG A 2 -8.00 -22.26 12.10
C ARG A 2 -6.74 -22.30 12.97
N LYS A 3 -5.64 -22.82 12.44
CA LYS A 3 -4.35 -22.83 13.13
C LYS A 3 -3.97 -21.35 13.36
N SER A 4 -3.83 -20.97 14.63
CA SER A 4 -3.37 -19.62 15.00
C SER A 4 -2.05 -19.32 14.28
N ILE A 5 -1.94 -18.14 13.68
CA ILE A 5 -0.72 -17.65 13.01
C ILE A 5 0.51 -17.79 13.94
N ARG A 6 0.30 -17.57 15.25
CA ARG A 6 1.32 -17.76 16.29
C ARG A 6 1.85 -19.20 16.32
N ALA A 7 0.94 -20.19 16.35
CA ALA A 7 1.32 -21.59 16.40
C ALA A 7 2.04 -22.03 15.11
N GLN A 8 1.61 -21.53 13.96
CA GLN A 8 2.23 -21.85 12.68
C GLN A 8 3.63 -21.26 12.56
N LEU A 9 3.83 -19.99 12.92
CA LEU A 9 5.14 -19.33 12.96
C LEU A 9 6.10 -20.05 13.92
N THR A 10 5.64 -20.32 15.15
CA THR A 10 6.45 -21.03 16.16
C THR A 10 6.86 -22.40 15.66
N LEU A 11 5.97 -23.15 15.00
CA LEU A 11 6.27 -24.48 14.48
C LEU A 11 7.32 -24.44 13.36
N TRP A 12 7.23 -23.47 12.45
CA TRP A 12 8.21 -23.28 11.39
C TRP A 12 9.61 -22.90 11.93
N TYR A 13 9.66 -21.95 12.87
CA TYR A 13 10.92 -21.58 13.52
C TYR A 13 11.53 -22.73 14.30
N LEU A 14 10.71 -23.50 15.02
CA LEU A 14 11.16 -24.66 15.78
C LEU A 14 11.71 -25.74 14.86
N ALA A 15 11.02 -26.05 13.75
CA ALA A 15 11.49 -27.02 12.77
C ALA A 15 12.81 -26.59 12.14
N PHE A 16 12.92 -25.33 11.70
CA PHE A 16 14.17 -24.79 11.14
C PHE A 16 15.31 -24.84 12.15
N PHE A 17 15.07 -24.39 13.39
CA PHE A 17 16.07 -24.39 14.45
C PHE A 17 16.52 -25.80 14.82
N THR A 18 15.59 -26.76 14.84
CA THR A 18 15.92 -28.19 15.12
C THR A 18 16.82 -28.76 14.03
N ILE A 19 16.51 -28.51 12.75
CA ILE A 19 17.33 -28.98 11.62
C ILE A 19 18.74 -28.36 11.69
N LEU A 20 18.81 -27.05 11.93
CA LEU A 20 20.07 -26.31 12.04
C LEU A 20 20.94 -26.86 13.19
N LEU A 21 20.34 -27.07 14.36
CA LEU A 21 21.05 -27.52 15.55
C LEU A 21 21.50 -28.96 15.40
N ALA A 22 20.67 -29.84 14.83
CA ALA A 22 21.05 -31.24 14.53
C ALA A 22 22.18 -31.29 13.50
N GLY A 23 22.11 -30.51 12.43
CA GLY A 23 23.18 -30.40 11.43
C GLY A 23 24.49 -29.90 12.03
N PHE A 24 24.43 -28.87 12.86
CA PHE A 24 25.61 -28.34 13.55
C PHE A 24 26.22 -29.37 14.53
N SER A 25 25.39 -30.09 15.28
CA SER A 25 25.85 -31.14 16.19
C SER A 25 26.53 -32.31 15.45
N ALA A 26 25.92 -32.74 14.33
CA ALA A 26 26.51 -33.78 13.49
C ALA A 26 27.84 -33.32 12.85
N PHE A 27 27.91 -32.06 12.41
CA PHE A 27 29.14 -31.46 11.89
C PHE A 27 30.24 -31.42 12.96
N LEU A 28 29.91 -30.96 14.16
CA LEU A 28 30.88 -30.88 15.26
C LEU A 28 31.38 -32.27 15.69
N TYR A 29 30.45 -33.24 15.77
CA TYR A 29 30.80 -34.62 16.05
C TYR A 29 31.75 -35.19 15.01
N THR A 30 31.46 -35.04 13.72
CA THR A 30 32.33 -35.56 12.65
C THR A 30 33.67 -34.86 12.59
N LEU A 31 33.73 -33.55 12.86
CA LEU A 31 34.96 -32.77 12.91
C LEU A 31 35.84 -33.22 14.06
N LEU A 32 35.29 -33.38 15.27
CA LEU A 32 36.02 -33.83 16.44
C LEU A 32 36.50 -35.25 16.28
N SER A 33 35.63 -36.16 15.80
CA SER A 33 36.01 -37.56 15.54
C SER A 33 37.20 -37.66 14.58
N ARG A 34 37.16 -36.92 13.47
CA ARG A 34 38.26 -36.86 12.50
C ARG A 34 39.53 -36.29 13.12
N SER A 35 39.44 -35.24 13.89
CA SER A 35 40.59 -34.60 14.55
C SER A 35 41.24 -35.52 15.56
N LEU A 36 40.45 -36.24 16.37
CA LEU A 36 40.99 -37.20 17.37
C LEU A 36 41.66 -38.38 16.69
N HIS A 37 41.08 -38.97 15.66
CA HIS A 37 41.69 -40.05 14.89
C HIS A 37 42.98 -39.61 14.20
N GLN A 38 43.03 -38.43 13.61
CA GLN A 38 44.24 -37.88 12.98
C GLN A 38 45.37 -37.65 13.98
N ARG A 39 45.06 -37.17 15.19
CA ARG A 39 46.06 -37.02 16.28
C ARG A 39 46.58 -38.35 16.72
N LEU A 40 45.72 -39.37 16.83
CA LEU A 40 46.14 -40.74 17.20
C LEU A 40 47.06 -41.33 16.11
N ASP A 41 46.68 -41.21 14.84
CA ASP A 41 47.45 -41.70 13.69
C ASP A 41 48.85 -41.03 13.63
N ALA A 42 48.92 -39.72 13.92
CA ALA A 42 50.19 -38.99 14.01
C ALA A 42 51.05 -39.44 15.21
N ALA A 43 50.43 -39.66 16.36
CA ALA A 43 51.13 -40.17 17.55
C ALA A 43 51.70 -41.60 17.32
N LEU A 44 50.87 -42.47 16.70
CA LEU A 44 51.33 -43.82 16.32
C LEU A 44 52.52 -43.77 15.36
N THR A 45 52.48 -42.86 14.40
CA THR A 45 53.55 -42.65 13.41
C THR A 45 54.84 -42.23 14.13
N SER A 46 54.80 -41.22 14.99
CA SER A 46 55.93 -40.73 15.75
C SER A 46 56.51 -41.81 16.65
N THR A 47 55.64 -42.58 17.32
CA THR A 47 56.08 -43.72 18.21
C THR A 47 56.71 -44.82 17.38
N ALA A 48 56.15 -45.17 16.23
CA ALA A 48 56.74 -46.21 15.37
C ALA A 48 58.13 -45.82 14.83
N ASP A 49 58.26 -44.53 14.40
CA ASP A 49 59.58 -44.06 13.92
C ASP A 49 60.64 -44.03 15.05
N THR A 50 60.24 -43.65 16.24
CA THR A 50 61.08 -43.69 17.43
C THR A 50 61.47 -45.12 17.76
N ALA A 51 60.50 -46.04 17.81
CA ALA A 51 60.77 -47.44 18.08
C ALA A 51 61.65 -48.10 17.03
N ALA A 52 61.51 -47.74 15.77
CA ALA A 52 62.38 -48.25 14.69
C ALA A 52 63.78 -47.74 14.81
N SER A 53 64.00 -46.49 15.18
CA SER A 53 65.38 -45.96 15.39
C SER A 53 66.06 -46.58 16.59
N PHE A 54 65.37 -46.79 17.73
CA PHE A 54 65.90 -47.51 18.90
C PHE A 54 66.20 -48.92 18.53
N PHE A 55 65.30 -49.67 17.91
CA PHE A 55 65.55 -51.06 17.51
C PHE A 55 66.76 -51.17 16.58
N GLN A 56 66.98 -50.22 15.69
CA GLN A 56 68.16 -50.21 14.83
C GLN A 56 69.46 -50.05 15.61
N GLY A 57 69.47 -49.18 16.60
CA GLY A 57 70.60 -49.01 17.50
C GLY A 57 70.94 -50.33 18.32
N GLU A 58 69.92 -50.89 18.94
CA GLU A 58 70.05 -52.11 19.74
C GLU A 58 70.48 -53.31 18.93
N VAL A 59 70.05 -53.48 17.68
CA VAL A 59 70.52 -54.57 16.80
C VAL A 59 72.04 -54.48 16.53
N ILE A 60 72.55 -53.26 16.41
CA ILE A 60 74.01 -53.04 16.22
C ILE A 60 74.75 -53.36 17.46
N GLU A 61 74.29 -52.96 18.67
CA GLU A 61 74.89 -53.21 19.94
C GLU A 61 74.87 -54.72 20.32
N ALA A 62 73.80 -55.43 20.00
CA ALA A 62 73.58 -56.85 20.23
C ALA A 62 74.31 -57.76 19.20
N ASN A 63 75.24 -57.24 18.41
CA ASN A 63 75.96 -57.98 17.36
C ASN A 63 75.08 -58.77 16.38
N GLY A 64 73.89 -58.22 16.06
CA GLY A 64 72.95 -58.81 15.15
C GLY A 64 71.92 -59.78 15.77
N ASP A 65 71.89 -59.98 17.07
CA ASP A 65 70.77 -60.72 17.72
C ASP A 65 69.50 -59.88 17.80
N ALA A 66 68.65 -60.02 16.79
CA ALA A 66 67.41 -59.27 16.68
C ALA A 66 66.42 -59.59 17.83
N ARG A 67 66.47 -60.75 18.44
CA ARG A 67 65.56 -61.13 19.55
C ARG A 67 65.94 -60.45 20.85
N ALA A 68 67.23 -60.37 21.12
CA ALA A 68 67.75 -59.65 22.28
C ALA A 68 67.50 -58.14 22.12
N ALA A 69 67.80 -57.59 20.93
CA ALA A 69 67.57 -56.20 20.60
C ALA A 69 66.08 -55.80 20.67
N ALA A 70 65.16 -56.65 20.21
CA ALA A 70 63.72 -56.39 20.31
C ALA A 70 63.27 -56.39 21.78
N ALA A 71 63.78 -57.29 22.63
CA ALA A 71 63.39 -57.29 24.01
C ALA A 71 63.89 -56.04 24.78
N GLU A 72 65.11 -55.56 24.46
CA GLU A 72 65.68 -54.36 25.08
C GLU A 72 64.98 -53.08 24.60
N THR A 73 64.68 -52.95 23.30
CA THR A 73 63.84 -51.87 22.77
C THR A 73 62.50 -51.75 23.48
N LEU A 74 61.86 -52.87 23.79
CA LEU A 74 60.60 -52.85 24.54
C LEU A 74 60.74 -52.51 26.01
N ARG A 75 61.89 -52.76 26.61
CA ARG A 75 62.21 -52.39 28.02
C ARG A 75 62.44 -50.89 28.14
N GLU A 76 63.16 -50.29 27.21
CA GLU A 76 63.46 -48.87 27.23
C GLU A 76 62.26 -48.02 26.80
N LEU A 77 61.57 -48.43 25.75
CA LEU A 77 60.40 -47.71 25.23
C LEU A 77 59.09 -48.09 25.95
N ARG A 78 59.06 -47.95 27.27
CA ARG A 78 57.83 -48.11 28.04
C ARG A 78 56.91 -46.88 27.83
N ILE A 79 56.19 -46.85 26.72
CA ILE A 79 55.17 -45.78 26.42
C ILE A 79 53.87 -46.22 27.06
N ARG A 80 53.24 -45.29 27.81
CA ARG A 80 51.99 -45.54 28.49
C ARG A 80 50.87 -45.68 27.44
N ASP A 81 50.02 -46.71 27.62
CA ASP A 81 48.86 -46.96 26.78
C ASP A 81 49.15 -47.26 25.28
N VAL A 82 50.35 -47.74 24.97
CA VAL A 82 50.72 -48.15 23.61
C VAL A 82 51.37 -49.55 23.71
N SER A 83 50.99 -50.46 22.83
CA SER A 83 51.66 -51.74 22.62
C SER A 83 52.59 -51.62 21.44
N ILE A 84 53.80 -52.14 21.62
CA ILE A 84 54.80 -52.26 20.56
C ILE A 84 55.17 -53.75 20.40
N ALA A 85 55.17 -54.18 19.14
CA ALA A 85 55.63 -55.53 18.78
C ALA A 85 56.56 -55.50 17.60
N ILE A 86 57.61 -56.31 17.63
CA ILE A 86 58.63 -56.38 16.60
C ILE A 86 58.62 -57.79 16.01
N SER A 87 58.60 -57.90 14.68
CA SER A 87 58.54 -59.16 13.92
C SER A 87 59.65 -59.25 12.88
N ASP A 88 60.11 -60.44 12.58
CA ASP A 88 61.02 -60.78 11.48
C ASP A 88 60.25 -61.08 10.15
N GLY A 89 58.97 -60.94 10.16
CA GLY A 89 58.08 -61.31 9.04
C GLY A 89 57.54 -62.72 9.06
N ARG A 90 58.08 -63.56 9.93
CA ARG A 90 57.67 -64.99 10.16
C ARG A 90 57.05 -65.16 11.51
N SER A 91 57.66 -64.56 12.53
CA SER A 91 57.25 -64.66 13.95
C SER A 91 57.43 -63.30 14.64
N TRP A 92 56.72 -63.12 15.77
CA TRP A 92 56.94 -62.00 16.66
C TRP A 92 58.17 -62.28 17.50
N LEU A 93 59.18 -61.42 17.45
CA LEU A 93 60.39 -61.49 18.18
C LEU A 93 60.20 -61.12 19.66
N ALA A 94 59.48 -60.01 19.82
CA ALA A 94 59.10 -59.52 21.14
C ALA A 94 57.83 -58.70 21.03
N SER A 95 56.98 -58.66 22.05
CA SER A 95 55.83 -57.84 22.19
C SER A 95 55.67 -57.35 23.62
N GLY A 96 55.24 -56.09 23.81
CA GLY A 96 55.06 -55.50 25.13
C GLY A 96 54.16 -54.31 25.12
N GLY A 97 53.58 -53.94 26.29
CA GLY A 97 52.68 -52.82 26.45
C GLY A 97 51.22 -53.21 26.58
N LYS A 98 50.35 -52.22 26.64
CA LYS A 98 48.88 -52.38 26.65
C LYS A 98 48.30 -51.63 25.45
N PRO A 99 47.29 -52.13 24.77
CA PRO A 99 46.53 -53.35 25.08
C PRO A 99 47.25 -54.64 24.69
N GLU A 100 47.02 -55.72 25.39
CA GLU A 100 47.44 -57.05 24.96
C GLU A 100 46.67 -57.48 23.75
N CYS A 101 47.33 -57.41 22.59
CA CYS A 101 46.72 -57.73 21.29
C CYS A 101 47.35 -58.96 20.67
N ALA A 102 46.56 -59.90 20.19
CA ALA A 102 46.98 -60.83 19.18
C ALA A 102 47.15 -60.10 17.84
N LEU A 103 48.37 -59.55 17.61
CA LEU A 103 48.64 -58.85 16.36
C LEU A 103 48.66 -59.83 15.18
N PRO A 104 48.05 -59.57 14.07
CA PRO A 104 48.05 -60.39 12.86
C PRO A 104 49.48 -60.46 12.32
N PRO A 105 49.81 -61.48 11.48
CA PRO A 105 51.09 -61.53 10.79
C PRO A 105 51.42 -60.20 10.14
N ALA A 106 52.69 -59.75 10.26
CA ALA A 106 53.08 -58.43 9.76
C ALA A 106 52.82 -58.31 8.25
N PRO A 107 52.07 -57.29 7.80
CA PRO A 107 51.85 -57.04 6.38
C PRO A 107 53.16 -56.64 5.69
N ALA A 108 53.31 -56.93 4.41
CA ALA A 108 54.52 -56.69 3.64
C ALA A 108 54.97 -55.24 3.51
N GLY A 109 54.23 -54.28 4.06
CA GLY A 109 54.48 -52.82 3.96
C GLY A 109 53.88 -52.00 5.10
N ARG A 110 54.01 -50.66 5.00
CA ARG A 110 53.39 -49.76 5.99
C ARG A 110 51.87 -49.87 5.86
N SER A 111 51.21 -50.20 6.93
CA SER A 111 49.74 -50.31 6.98
C SER A 111 49.18 -49.75 8.27
N LEU A 112 48.04 -49.10 8.17
CA LEU A 112 47.28 -48.57 9.29
C LEU A 112 45.91 -49.27 9.31
N THR A 113 45.67 -50.06 10.35
CA THR A 113 44.45 -50.90 10.47
C THR A 113 43.83 -50.75 11.84
N THR A 114 42.51 -50.97 11.90
CA THR A 114 41.79 -51.03 13.19
C THR A 114 41.49 -52.50 13.48
N LEU A 115 41.95 -53.01 14.63
CA LEU A 115 41.66 -54.36 15.06
C LEU A 115 40.55 -54.38 16.10
N ALA A 116 39.46 -55.10 15.79
CA ALA A 116 38.30 -55.30 16.64
C ALA A 116 38.61 -56.42 17.63
N GLY A 117 39.26 -56.50 18.48
CA GLY A 117 39.61 -57.60 19.42
C GLY A 117 40.76 -57.26 20.38
N CYS A 118 41.22 -56.03 20.22
CA CYS A 118 42.30 -55.48 21.05
C CYS A 118 41.71 -54.44 22.01
N GLY A 119 41.40 -54.81 23.22
CA GLY A 119 40.71 -53.99 24.21
C GLY A 119 39.17 -53.96 24.00
N PRO A 120 38.43 -53.28 24.87
CA PRO A 120 36.98 -53.30 24.88
C PRO A 120 36.35 -52.67 23.61
N ARG A 121 37.01 -51.68 22.98
CA ARG A 121 36.51 -50.93 21.80
C ARG A 121 37.44 -51.04 20.59
N GLY A 122 38.45 -51.95 20.68
CA GLY A 122 39.42 -52.12 19.60
C GLY A 122 40.67 -51.25 19.75
N ALA A 123 41.63 -51.48 18.87
CA ALA A 123 42.85 -50.70 18.82
C ALA A 123 43.23 -50.30 17.40
N ARG A 124 43.82 -49.13 17.27
CA ARG A 124 44.39 -48.62 16.02
C ARG A 124 45.82 -49.08 15.92
N VAL A 125 46.19 -49.80 14.87
CA VAL A 125 47.52 -50.44 14.72
C VAL A 125 48.20 -49.89 13.49
N LEU A 126 49.40 -49.34 13.69
CA LEU A 126 50.30 -48.95 12.63
C LEU A 126 51.44 -49.96 12.52
N THR A 127 51.60 -50.57 11.37
CA THR A 127 52.75 -51.42 11.06
C THR A 127 53.68 -50.70 10.10
N VAL A 128 54.98 -50.66 10.46
CA VAL A 128 56.03 -49.98 9.69
C VAL A 128 57.16 -50.95 9.39
N PRO A 129 57.60 -51.08 8.15
CA PRO A 129 58.80 -51.87 7.84
C PRO A 129 60.09 -51.14 8.31
N ALA A 130 61.01 -51.84 8.94
CA ALA A 130 62.33 -51.35 9.30
C ALA A 130 63.41 -52.23 8.65
N GLN A 131 64.43 -51.64 8.08
CA GLN A 131 65.60 -52.35 7.52
C GLN A 131 66.76 -52.15 8.42
N VAL A 132 67.27 -53.26 8.96
CA VAL A 132 68.40 -53.23 9.85
C VAL A 132 69.39 -54.32 9.44
N ALA A 133 70.67 -53.99 9.27
CA ALA A 133 71.73 -54.91 8.86
C ALA A 133 71.35 -55.76 7.60
N GLY A 134 70.67 -55.19 6.61
CA GLY A 134 70.25 -55.87 5.37
C GLY A 134 69.08 -56.83 5.51
N ARG A 135 68.45 -56.95 6.68
CA ARG A 135 67.25 -57.77 6.94
C ARG A 135 66.04 -56.86 7.14
N ARG A 136 64.87 -57.33 6.73
CA ARG A 136 63.58 -56.61 6.93
C ARG A 136 62.93 -57.09 8.19
N TYR A 137 62.53 -56.16 9.06
CA TYR A 137 61.74 -56.33 10.23
C TYR A 137 60.44 -55.47 10.11
N PHE A 138 59.47 -55.79 10.94
CA PHE A 138 58.21 -55.06 10.99
C PHE A 138 57.92 -54.69 12.44
N LEU A 139 57.69 -53.41 12.67
CA LEU A 139 57.26 -52.83 13.92
C LEU A 139 55.79 -52.57 13.90
N ALA A 140 55.04 -53.15 14.79
CA ALA A 140 53.61 -52.83 14.95
C ALA A 140 53.44 -52.03 16.25
N VAL A 141 52.78 -50.86 16.12
CA VAL A 141 52.49 -50.01 17.24
C VAL A 141 50.94 -49.89 17.32
N ALA A 142 50.38 -50.27 18.47
CA ALA A 142 48.95 -50.30 18.69
C ALA A 142 48.58 -49.41 19.88
N ALA A 143 47.54 -48.59 19.69
CA ALA A 143 46.91 -47.77 20.74
C ALA A 143 45.42 -48.07 20.86
N PRO A 144 44.84 -48.10 22.05
CA PRO A 144 43.44 -48.35 22.28
C PRO A 144 42.58 -47.15 21.79
N LEU A 145 41.42 -47.46 21.28
CA LEU A 145 40.43 -46.43 20.85
C LEU A 145 39.55 -45.98 22.02
N ASP A 146 39.64 -46.63 23.17
CA ASP A 146 38.75 -46.41 24.32
C ASP A 146 38.68 -44.93 24.73
N SER A 147 39.81 -44.23 24.77
CA SER A 147 39.85 -42.81 25.17
C SER A 147 39.18 -41.86 24.16
N ILE A 148 39.25 -42.21 22.86
CA ILE A 148 38.59 -41.44 21.81
C ILE A 148 37.10 -41.67 21.88
N ASP A 149 36.69 -42.94 21.98
CA ASP A 149 35.27 -43.30 22.02
C ASP A 149 34.60 -42.79 23.30
N GLU A 150 35.27 -42.78 24.46
CA GLU A 150 34.78 -42.17 25.69
C GLU A 150 34.52 -40.65 25.52
N GLN A 151 35.43 -39.93 24.86
CA GLN A 151 35.25 -38.51 24.59
C GLN A 151 34.07 -38.25 23.62
N LEU A 152 33.94 -39.09 22.58
CA LEU A 152 32.83 -39.00 21.63
C LEU A 152 31.49 -39.36 22.28
N ASP A 153 31.45 -40.37 23.14
CA ASP A 153 30.28 -40.77 23.91
C ASP A 153 29.86 -39.69 24.91
N ALA A 154 30.82 -39.05 25.58
CA ALA A 154 30.56 -37.91 26.47
C ALA A 154 29.97 -36.73 25.68
N LEU A 155 30.48 -36.46 24.46
CA LEU A 155 29.91 -35.41 23.57
C LEU A 155 28.51 -35.78 23.14
N LEU A 156 28.23 -37.01 22.74
CA LEU A 156 26.87 -37.47 22.40
C LEU A 156 25.92 -37.35 23.60
N GLY A 157 26.38 -37.75 24.81
CA GLY A 157 25.61 -37.57 26.03
C GLY A 157 25.24 -36.09 26.30
N LEU A 158 26.21 -35.19 26.08
CA LEU A 158 25.96 -33.76 26.18
C LEU A 158 24.91 -33.28 25.16
N PHE A 159 25.00 -33.73 23.90
CA PHE A 159 24.04 -33.38 22.88
C PHE A 159 22.64 -33.91 23.19
N LEU A 160 22.51 -35.12 23.72
CA LEU A 160 21.21 -35.69 24.09
C LEU A 160 20.47 -34.90 25.17
N ILE A 161 21.20 -34.17 26.02
CA ILE A 161 20.62 -33.30 27.04
C ILE A 161 20.43 -31.86 26.52
N ALA A 162 21.47 -31.31 25.88
CA ALA A 162 21.49 -29.93 25.47
C ALA A 162 20.51 -29.63 24.32
N LEU A 163 20.34 -30.53 23.33
CA LEU A 163 19.43 -30.34 22.21
C LEU A 163 17.96 -30.19 22.64
N PRO A 164 17.37 -31.14 23.41
CA PRO A 164 15.99 -30.99 23.84
C PRO A 164 15.77 -29.75 24.67
N LEU A 165 16.70 -29.41 25.55
CA LEU A 165 16.62 -28.20 26.36
C LEU A 165 16.65 -26.93 25.51
N ALA A 166 17.53 -26.86 24.52
CA ALA A 166 17.62 -25.75 23.59
C ALA A 166 16.35 -25.62 22.72
N ILE A 167 15.81 -26.74 22.23
CA ILE A 167 14.55 -26.78 21.47
C ILE A 167 13.37 -26.33 22.34
N LEU A 168 13.31 -26.77 23.58
CA LEU A 168 12.25 -26.33 24.51
C LEU A 168 12.34 -24.82 24.77
N ALA A 169 13.53 -24.31 25.07
CA ALA A 169 13.78 -22.91 25.33
C ALA A 169 13.42 -22.04 24.10
N ALA A 170 13.84 -22.49 22.91
CA ALA A 170 13.50 -21.83 21.64
C ALA A 170 11.99 -21.85 21.36
N GLY A 171 11.32 -22.97 21.66
CA GLY A 171 9.87 -23.11 21.51
C GLY A 171 9.08 -22.17 22.42
N VAL A 172 9.42 -22.14 23.70
CA VAL A 172 8.79 -21.24 24.69
C VAL A 172 9.09 -19.79 24.36
N GLY A 173 10.36 -19.44 24.13
CA GLY A 173 10.75 -18.08 23.77
C GLY A 173 10.11 -17.59 22.48
N GLY A 174 10.11 -18.42 21.44
CA GLY A 174 9.46 -18.13 20.15
C GLY A 174 7.95 -17.93 20.27
N PHE A 175 7.27 -18.75 21.08
CA PHE A 175 5.83 -18.61 21.32
C PHE A 175 5.48 -17.31 22.06
N LEU A 176 6.27 -16.95 23.09
CA LEU A 176 6.07 -15.69 23.83
C LEU A 176 6.35 -14.47 22.94
N LEU A 177 7.43 -14.51 22.17
CA LEU A 177 7.81 -13.43 21.26
C LEU A 177 6.77 -13.25 20.13
N ALA A 178 6.35 -14.35 19.50
CA ALA A 178 5.31 -14.32 18.48
C ALA A 178 3.98 -13.79 19.03
N GLY A 179 3.63 -14.16 20.28
CA GLY A 179 2.47 -13.64 20.97
C GLY A 179 2.52 -12.12 21.15
N ARG A 180 3.64 -11.61 21.59
CA ARG A 180 3.84 -10.18 21.84
C ARG A 180 3.87 -9.36 20.53
N SER A 181 4.49 -9.89 19.49
CA SER A 181 4.56 -9.24 18.17
C SER A 181 3.23 -9.22 17.42
N THR A 182 2.37 -10.23 17.62
CA THR A 182 1.06 -10.28 16.93
C THR A 182 -0.09 -9.68 17.73
N ALA A 183 0.09 -9.40 19.03
CA ALA A 183 -0.95 -8.83 19.87
C ALA A 183 -1.52 -7.50 19.35
N PRO A 184 -0.70 -6.53 18.87
CA PRO A 184 -1.21 -5.29 18.31
C PRO A 184 -2.11 -5.50 17.07
N LEU A 185 -1.74 -6.43 16.19
CA LEU A 185 -2.53 -6.76 15.00
C LEU A 185 -3.89 -7.34 15.34
N VAL A 186 -3.94 -8.21 16.36
CA VAL A 186 -5.21 -8.79 16.86
C VAL A 186 -6.10 -7.70 17.47
N ALA A 187 -5.50 -6.78 18.25
CA ALA A 187 -6.23 -5.65 18.82
C ALA A 187 -6.78 -4.72 17.72
N MET A 188 -5.97 -4.41 16.67
CA MET A 188 -6.44 -3.66 15.50
C MET A 188 -7.62 -4.33 14.82
N ALA A 189 -7.52 -5.64 14.56
CA ALA A 189 -8.59 -6.38 13.91
C ALA A 189 -9.89 -6.33 14.71
N GLN A 190 -9.82 -6.51 16.03
CA GLN A 190 -10.99 -6.41 16.91
C GLN A 190 -11.60 -5.00 16.94
N GLN A 191 -10.75 -3.95 17.00
CA GLN A 191 -11.22 -2.57 16.92
C GLN A 191 -11.86 -2.28 15.55
N ALA A 192 -11.25 -2.75 14.46
CA ALA A 192 -11.79 -2.57 13.11
C ALA A 192 -13.13 -3.30 12.92
N GLU A 193 -13.31 -4.52 13.47
CA GLU A 193 -14.58 -5.23 13.46
C GLU A 193 -15.69 -4.49 14.22
N ALA A 194 -15.33 -3.73 15.25
CA ALA A 194 -16.28 -2.93 16.04
C ALA A 194 -16.65 -1.61 15.34
N ILE A 195 -15.92 -1.18 14.30
CA ILE A 195 -16.22 0.04 13.54
C ILE A 195 -17.24 -0.30 12.44
N GLY A 196 -18.33 0.42 12.42
CA GLY A 196 -19.40 0.29 11.44
C GLY A 196 -19.98 1.66 11.06
N ALA A 197 -20.98 1.69 10.19
CA ALA A 197 -21.57 2.92 9.66
C ALA A 197 -22.15 3.87 10.74
N LYS A 198 -22.37 3.38 11.97
CA LYS A 198 -22.91 4.18 13.09
C LYS A 198 -21.83 4.85 13.95
N ASN A 199 -20.58 4.45 13.83
CA ASN A 199 -19.47 4.88 14.69
C ASN A 199 -18.15 5.00 13.92
N LEU A 200 -18.22 5.52 12.70
CA LEU A 200 -17.06 5.79 11.83
C LEU A 200 -16.12 6.86 12.39
N ASP A 201 -16.57 7.63 13.38
CA ASP A 201 -15.78 8.60 14.14
C ASP A 201 -14.70 7.95 15.02
N ARG A 202 -14.86 6.67 15.36
CA ARG A 202 -13.86 5.93 16.11
C ARG A 202 -12.58 5.75 15.29
N ARG A 203 -11.46 5.77 16.02
CA ARG A 203 -10.13 5.55 15.45
C ARG A 203 -9.48 4.36 16.11
N LEU A 204 -8.59 3.69 15.38
CA LEU A 204 -7.76 2.65 15.95
C LEU A 204 -6.77 3.29 16.93
N GLU A 205 -6.91 2.95 18.20
CA GLU A 205 -5.98 3.33 19.25
C GLU A 205 -4.84 2.33 19.30
N ILE A 206 -3.72 2.67 18.69
CA ILE A 206 -2.48 1.92 18.83
C ILE A 206 -1.52 2.87 19.53
N GLY A 207 -1.01 2.42 20.69
CA GLY A 207 0.03 3.17 21.38
C GLY A 207 1.12 3.59 20.40
N VAL A 208 1.84 4.66 20.68
CA VAL A 208 2.87 5.25 19.82
C VAL A 208 3.93 4.19 19.49
N VAL A 209 3.70 3.42 18.43
CA VAL A 209 4.62 2.40 17.93
C VAL A 209 5.12 2.92 16.58
N GLU A 210 6.37 3.39 16.58
CA GLU A 210 7.06 3.88 15.38
C GLU A 210 7.56 2.71 14.51
N ASN A 211 6.70 1.74 14.21
CA ASN A 211 7.01 0.63 13.33
C ASN A 211 5.96 0.51 12.20
N GLU A 212 6.08 -0.56 11.39
CA GLU A 212 5.19 -0.86 10.27
C GLU A 212 3.71 -0.97 10.69
N ILE A 213 3.46 -1.46 11.91
CA ILE A 213 2.10 -1.59 12.45
C ILE A 213 1.51 -0.21 12.76
N GLY A 214 2.30 0.68 13.35
CA GLY A 214 1.89 2.07 13.58
C GLY A 214 1.63 2.84 12.29
N ARG A 215 2.42 2.57 11.23
CA ARG A 215 2.17 3.12 9.89
C ARG A 215 0.86 2.61 9.30
N LEU A 216 0.60 1.31 9.41
CA LEU A 216 -0.64 0.69 8.94
C LEU A 216 -1.86 1.31 9.64
N ALA A 217 -1.78 1.52 10.96
CA ALA A 217 -2.84 2.15 11.73
C ALA A 217 -3.13 3.59 11.28
N ARG A 218 -2.11 4.37 11.00
CA ARG A 218 -2.28 5.74 10.49
C ARG A 218 -3.01 5.74 9.14
N VAL A 219 -2.56 4.93 8.19
CA VAL A 219 -3.20 4.81 6.88
C VAL A 219 -4.66 4.36 7.01
N PHE A 220 -4.93 3.41 7.92
CA PHE A 220 -6.30 2.96 8.17
C PHE A 220 -7.17 4.06 8.80
N ASN A 221 -6.63 4.83 9.76
CA ASN A 221 -7.33 5.96 10.37
C ASN A 221 -7.60 7.10 9.36
N GLU A 222 -6.68 7.35 8.42
CA GLU A 222 -6.92 8.28 7.30
C GLU A 222 -8.06 7.81 6.41
N LEU A 223 -8.11 6.52 6.11
CA LEU A 223 -9.19 5.90 5.33
C LEU A 223 -10.54 6.03 6.05
N LEU A 224 -10.57 5.73 7.35
CA LEU A 224 -11.75 5.94 8.20
C LEU A 224 -12.19 7.41 8.21
N GLY A 225 -11.25 8.35 8.27
CA GLY A 225 -11.54 9.78 8.19
C GLY A 225 -12.20 10.19 6.89
N ARG A 226 -11.72 9.68 5.75
CA ARG A 226 -12.35 9.92 4.44
C ARG A 226 -13.76 9.32 4.35
N LEU A 227 -13.93 8.09 4.87
CA LEU A 227 -15.24 7.45 4.91
C LEU A 227 -16.23 8.22 5.80
N ASP A 228 -15.82 8.60 7.00
CA ASP A 228 -16.63 9.38 7.94
C ASP A 228 -17.10 10.69 7.31
N HIS A 229 -16.17 11.43 6.67
CA HIS A 229 -16.50 12.66 5.97
C HIS A 229 -17.50 12.43 4.81
N SER A 230 -17.30 11.37 4.03
CA SER A 230 -18.19 11.01 2.92
C SER A 230 -19.60 10.64 3.42
N PHE A 231 -19.69 9.86 4.50
CA PHE A 231 -20.97 9.51 5.12
C PHE A 231 -21.68 10.73 5.74
N ALA A 232 -20.95 11.60 6.41
CA ALA A 232 -21.49 12.83 6.97
C ALA A 232 -22.05 13.74 5.86
N SER A 233 -21.30 13.91 4.77
CA SER A 233 -21.73 14.67 3.59
C SER A 233 -22.96 14.07 2.92
N MET A 234 -23.02 12.74 2.76
CA MET A 234 -24.17 12.04 2.21
C MET A 234 -25.40 12.22 3.10
N LYS A 235 -25.26 12.11 4.43
CA LYS A 235 -26.36 12.30 5.38
C LYS A 235 -26.90 13.73 5.35
N ALA A 236 -26.02 14.72 5.31
CA ALA A 236 -26.40 16.12 5.17
C ALA A 236 -27.14 16.34 3.86
N PHE A 237 -26.61 15.83 2.74
CA PHE A 237 -27.24 15.91 1.42
C PHE A 237 -28.66 15.32 1.42
N MET A 238 -28.87 14.13 2.02
CA MET A 238 -30.19 13.51 2.10
C MET A 238 -31.17 14.30 2.97
N ALA A 239 -30.69 14.90 4.06
CA ALA A 239 -31.50 15.74 4.94
C ALA A 239 -31.95 17.02 4.22
N ASP A 240 -31.01 17.71 3.58
CA ASP A 240 -31.29 18.95 2.82
C ASP A 240 -32.21 18.69 1.62
N ALA A 241 -31.96 17.61 0.86
CA ALA A 241 -32.83 17.20 -0.24
C ALA A 241 -34.29 16.95 0.22
N SER A 242 -34.43 16.25 1.39
CA SER A 242 -35.74 15.97 1.96
C SER A 242 -36.49 17.24 2.38
N HIS A 243 -35.78 18.23 2.91
CA HIS A 243 -36.34 19.52 3.27
C HIS A 243 -36.77 20.34 2.04
N GLU A 244 -35.92 20.39 1.00
CA GLU A 244 -36.20 21.16 -0.21
C GLU A 244 -37.28 20.52 -1.10
N LEU A 245 -37.50 19.20 -1.02
CA LEU A 245 -38.58 18.48 -1.67
C LEU A 245 -39.93 18.70 -0.95
N ARG A 246 -39.91 18.76 0.41
CA ARG A 246 -41.14 18.89 1.19
C ARG A 246 -41.86 20.20 1.00
N THR A 247 -41.12 21.30 0.81
CA THR A 247 -41.67 22.63 0.69
C THR A 247 -42.57 22.79 -0.55
N PRO A 248 -42.11 22.53 -1.81
CA PRO A 248 -42.95 22.63 -3.00
C PRO A 248 -44.12 21.64 -2.96
N LEU A 249 -43.91 20.44 -2.41
CA LEU A 249 -44.99 19.47 -2.26
C LEU A 249 -46.10 19.96 -1.31
N ALA A 250 -45.74 20.67 -0.23
CA ALA A 250 -46.70 21.25 0.68
C ALA A 250 -47.48 22.39 0.02
N VAL A 251 -46.86 23.21 -0.83
CA VAL A 251 -47.55 24.26 -1.62
C VAL A 251 -48.51 23.64 -2.60
N ILE A 252 -48.07 22.67 -3.42
CA ILE A 252 -48.92 21.95 -4.37
C ILE A 252 -50.14 21.35 -3.65
N ARG A 253 -49.92 20.66 -2.54
CA ARG A 253 -51.01 20.09 -1.78
C ARG A 253 -51.95 21.14 -1.23
N GLY A 254 -51.44 22.24 -0.67
CA GLY A 254 -52.27 23.34 -0.15
C GLY A 254 -53.13 23.98 -1.23
N GLU A 255 -52.59 24.23 -2.42
CA GLU A 255 -53.37 24.78 -3.54
C GLU A 255 -54.43 23.81 -4.01
N VAL A 256 -54.15 22.52 -4.05
CA VAL A 256 -55.15 21.49 -4.43
C VAL A 256 -56.24 21.38 -3.35
N ASP A 257 -55.87 21.35 -2.06
CA ASP A 257 -56.82 21.26 -0.94
C ASP A 257 -57.76 22.50 -0.97
N VAL A 258 -57.20 23.70 -1.17
CA VAL A 258 -57.93 24.96 -1.28
C VAL A 258 -58.85 24.99 -2.51
N ALA A 259 -58.40 24.44 -3.66
CA ALA A 259 -59.24 24.37 -4.89
C ALA A 259 -60.40 23.38 -4.76
N LEU A 260 -60.27 22.34 -3.92
CA LEU A 260 -61.29 21.32 -3.72
C LEU A 260 -62.26 21.60 -2.55
N GLU A 261 -61.95 22.58 -1.66
CA GLU A 261 -62.72 22.84 -0.45
C GLU A 261 -64.11 23.44 -0.75
N ARG A 262 -64.21 24.23 -1.83
CA ARG A 262 -65.49 24.91 -2.25
C ARG A 262 -65.45 25.29 -3.72
N ASP A 263 -66.64 25.47 -4.30
CA ASP A 263 -66.77 26.01 -5.67
C ASP A 263 -66.19 27.43 -5.74
N ARG A 264 -65.42 27.69 -6.80
CA ARG A 264 -64.69 28.94 -7.05
C ARG A 264 -64.98 29.45 -8.48
N ALA A 265 -64.61 30.72 -8.75
CA ALA A 265 -64.59 31.20 -10.05
C ALA A 265 -63.56 30.50 -10.97
N PRO A 266 -63.82 30.35 -12.28
CA PRO A 266 -62.91 29.72 -13.20
C PRO A 266 -61.50 30.35 -13.19
N GLU A 267 -61.41 31.62 -12.89
CA GLU A 267 -60.18 32.42 -12.81
C GLU A 267 -59.34 31.96 -11.61
N ASP A 268 -59.95 31.70 -10.44
CA ASP A 268 -59.27 31.23 -9.23
C ASP A 268 -58.68 29.83 -9.44
N TYR A 269 -59.43 28.95 -10.15
CA TYR A 269 -58.91 27.63 -10.50
C TYR A 269 -57.68 27.68 -11.44
N ARG A 270 -57.71 28.64 -12.40
CA ARG A 270 -56.57 28.86 -13.31
C ARG A 270 -55.33 29.35 -12.54
N GLU A 271 -55.51 30.25 -11.58
CA GLU A 271 -54.42 30.75 -10.73
C GLU A 271 -53.83 29.62 -9.90
N SER A 272 -54.66 28.84 -9.18
CA SER A 272 -54.18 27.69 -8.43
C SER A 272 -53.47 26.65 -9.31
N LEU A 273 -54.00 26.35 -10.50
CA LEU A 273 -53.36 25.45 -11.47
C LEU A 273 -52.02 26.00 -11.98
N ALA A 274 -51.91 27.30 -12.18
CA ALA A 274 -50.66 27.94 -12.57
C ALA A 274 -49.58 27.79 -11.47
N ILE A 275 -49.97 28.00 -10.21
CA ILE A 275 -49.07 27.80 -9.06
C ILE A 275 -48.63 26.34 -8.99
N VAL A 276 -49.56 25.37 -9.10
CA VAL A 276 -49.25 23.94 -9.10
C VAL A 276 -48.32 23.58 -10.24
N GLN A 277 -48.54 24.15 -11.44
CA GLN A 277 -47.68 23.91 -12.59
C GLN A 277 -46.26 24.44 -12.37
N ASP A 278 -46.13 25.64 -11.82
CA ASP A 278 -44.82 26.24 -11.55
C ASP A 278 -44.04 25.47 -10.47
N GLU A 279 -44.69 25.06 -9.38
CA GLU A 279 -44.06 24.25 -8.33
C GLU A 279 -43.69 22.85 -8.84
N THR A 280 -44.52 22.26 -9.74
CA THR A 280 -44.17 20.96 -10.37
C THR A 280 -42.93 21.06 -11.26
N ARG A 281 -42.83 22.14 -12.06
CA ARG A 281 -41.63 22.42 -12.88
C ARG A 281 -40.39 22.63 -12.01
N ARG A 282 -40.58 23.33 -10.89
CA ARG A 282 -39.52 23.57 -9.92
C ARG A 282 -39.04 22.27 -9.29
N LEU A 283 -39.97 21.39 -8.88
CA LEU A 283 -39.70 20.09 -8.32
C LEU A 283 -38.93 19.19 -9.31
N SER A 284 -39.34 19.17 -10.58
CA SER A 284 -38.66 18.42 -11.64
C SER A 284 -37.20 18.85 -11.78
N ARG A 285 -36.96 20.18 -11.82
CA ARG A 285 -35.58 20.72 -11.88
C ARG A 285 -34.75 20.31 -10.68
N LEU A 286 -35.33 20.33 -9.46
CA LEU A 286 -34.62 19.89 -8.25
C LEU A 286 -34.25 18.42 -8.33
N VAL A 287 -35.17 17.54 -8.76
CA VAL A 287 -34.89 16.10 -8.91
C VAL A 287 -33.78 15.86 -9.94
N ASP A 288 -33.80 16.55 -11.07
CA ASP A 288 -32.76 16.45 -12.09
C ASP A 288 -31.41 16.94 -11.58
N ASP A 289 -31.38 18.00 -10.76
CA ASP A 289 -30.16 18.50 -10.09
C ASP A 289 -29.60 17.48 -9.11
N LEU A 290 -30.47 16.88 -8.27
CA LEU A 290 -30.08 15.85 -7.32
C LEU A 290 -29.53 14.60 -8.01
N LEU A 291 -30.20 14.14 -9.09
CA LEU A 291 -29.74 12.97 -9.85
C LEU A 291 -28.38 13.20 -10.52
N ASN A 292 -28.15 14.39 -11.05
CA ASN A 292 -26.86 14.73 -11.65
C ASN A 292 -25.74 14.78 -10.62
N LEU A 293 -25.98 15.38 -9.45
CA LEU A 293 -25.00 15.42 -8.36
C LEU A 293 -24.74 14.05 -7.74
N ALA A 294 -25.77 13.20 -7.59
CA ALA A 294 -25.60 11.83 -7.09
C ALA A 294 -24.77 10.97 -8.07
N ARG A 295 -24.98 11.13 -9.37
CA ARG A 295 -24.17 10.46 -10.40
C ARG A 295 -22.74 10.98 -10.44
N ALA A 296 -22.53 12.27 -10.15
CA ALA A 296 -21.22 12.88 -10.02
C ALA A 296 -20.36 12.21 -8.95
N ASP A 297 -20.94 12.02 -7.75
CA ASP A 297 -20.25 11.40 -6.62
C ASP A 297 -19.90 9.92 -6.85
N GLY A 298 -20.74 9.22 -7.61
CA GLY A 298 -20.55 7.80 -7.92
C GLY A 298 -19.45 7.52 -8.96
N GLY A 299 -18.91 8.53 -9.63
CA GLY A 299 -17.91 8.37 -10.71
C GLY A 299 -18.42 7.53 -11.90
N THR A 300 -19.74 7.28 -11.98
CA THR A 300 -20.33 6.24 -12.82
C THR A 300 -20.90 6.73 -14.15
N ARG A 301 -20.93 8.06 -14.38
CA ARG A 301 -21.40 8.58 -15.66
C ARG A 301 -20.21 8.87 -16.58
N PRO A 302 -20.01 8.08 -17.65
CA PRO A 302 -19.17 8.53 -18.75
C PRO A 302 -19.82 9.79 -19.34
N LEU A 303 -19.02 10.85 -19.54
CA LEU A 303 -19.46 12.04 -20.26
C LEU A 303 -19.84 11.63 -21.67
N ASP A 304 -20.93 12.17 -22.20
CA ASP A 304 -21.30 12.03 -23.60
C ASP A 304 -20.51 13.08 -24.41
N ILE A 305 -19.23 12.71 -24.68
CA ILE A 305 -18.27 13.61 -25.31
C ILE A 305 -18.56 13.72 -26.81
N GLU A 306 -18.95 14.89 -27.23
CA GLU A 306 -19.18 15.23 -28.65
C GLU A 306 -18.36 16.46 -29.06
N ASP A 307 -18.19 16.65 -30.37
CA ASP A 307 -17.57 17.85 -30.92
C ASP A 307 -18.63 18.95 -31.03
N LEU A 308 -18.39 20.10 -30.43
CA LEU A 308 -19.29 21.21 -30.34
C LEU A 308 -18.56 22.55 -30.48
N TYR A 309 -19.33 23.61 -30.70
CA TYR A 309 -18.84 24.99 -30.64
C TYR A 309 -19.38 25.68 -29.38
N LEU A 310 -18.45 26.16 -28.51
CA LEU A 310 -18.83 26.81 -27.25
C LEU A 310 -19.62 28.12 -27.47
N ASN A 311 -19.33 28.90 -28.53
CA ASN A 311 -20.07 30.10 -28.90
C ASN A 311 -21.56 29.81 -29.17
N ASP A 312 -21.87 28.74 -29.92
CA ASP A 312 -23.25 28.35 -30.22
C ASP A 312 -24.01 27.96 -28.94
N LEU A 313 -23.32 27.26 -28.04
CA LEU A 313 -23.89 26.88 -26.76
C LEU A 313 -24.16 28.10 -25.86
N VAL A 314 -23.20 29.02 -25.77
CA VAL A 314 -23.37 30.30 -25.03
C VAL A 314 -24.53 31.09 -25.59
N GLU A 315 -24.61 31.24 -26.93
CA GLU A 315 -25.70 32.00 -27.59
C GLU A 315 -27.07 31.36 -27.32
N SER A 316 -27.16 30.02 -27.41
CA SER A 316 -28.41 29.29 -27.11
C SER A 316 -28.84 29.51 -25.64
N CYS A 317 -27.93 29.48 -24.69
CA CYS A 317 -28.23 29.76 -23.28
C CYS A 317 -28.63 31.21 -23.04
N CYS A 318 -28.00 32.18 -23.72
CA CYS A 318 -28.39 33.58 -23.66
C CYS A 318 -29.82 33.83 -24.22
N GLN A 319 -30.16 33.18 -25.32
CA GLN A 319 -31.50 33.25 -25.89
C GLN A 319 -32.56 32.71 -24.92
N ALA A 320 -32.27 31.63 -24.22
CA ALA A 320 -33.19 31.05 -23.24
C ALA A 320 -33.45 31.96 -22.02
N VAL A 321 -32.43 32.70 -21.57
CA VAL A 321 -32.51 33.57 -20.37
C VAL A 321 -33.01 35.00 -20.75
N ARG A 322 -32.89 35.41 -22.00
CA ARG A 322 -33.27 36.77 -22.50
C ARG A 322 -34.67 37.20 -22.10
N PRO A 323 -35.75 36.39 -22.21
CA PRO A 323 -37.07 36.80 -21.79
C PRO A 323 -37.16 37.17 -20.30
N LEU A 324 -36.40 36.47 -19.46
CA LEU A 324 -36.33 36.75 -18.02
C LEU A 324 -35.60 38.07 -17.75
N ALA A 325 -34.48 38.32 -18.44
CA ALA A 325 -33.73 39.55 -18.33
C ALA A 325 -34.56 40.76 -18.76
N ILE A 326 -35.28 40.68 -19.90
CA ILE A 326 -36.16 41.73 -20.38
C ILE A 326 -37.28 42.04 -19.38
N ARG A 327 -37.96 41.02 -18.84
CA ARG A 327 -39.01 41.21 -17.82
C ARG A 327 -38.51 41.93 -16.58
N LYS A 328 -37.24 41.71 -16.23
CA LYS A 328 -36.61 42.32 -15.05
C LYS A 328 -35.88 43.62 -15.37
N GLY A 329 -35.94 44.13 -16.61
CA GLY A 329 -35.29 45.37 -17.03
C GLY A 329 -33.74 45.28 -16.98
N ILE A 330 -33.17 44.09 -17.17
CA ILE A 330 -31.71 43.82 -17.10
C ILE A 330 -31.16 43.83 -18.52
N SER A 331 -30.02 44.54 -18.75
CA SER A 331 -29.26 44.45 -19.99
C SER A 331 -28.46 43.16 -20.02
N LEU A 332 -28.66 42.31 -21.04
CA LEU A 332 -27.93 41.07 -21.26
C LEU A 332 -27.07 41.17 -22.52
N GLU A 333 -25.75 41.12 -22.35
CA GLU A 333 -24.77 41.17 -23.44
C GLU A 333 -23.99 39.86 -23.54
N ALA A 334 -23.80 39.38 -24.79
CA ALA A 334 -22.95 38.25 -25.11
C ALA A 334 -21.78 38.72 -25.98
N ASP A 335 -20.58 38.43 -25.57
CA ASP A 335 -19.32 38.76 -26.26
C ASP A 335 -18.57 37.49 -26.63
N CYS A 336 -18.85 36.96 -27.81
CA CYS A 336 -18.29 35.71 -28.33
C CYS A 336 -17.70 35.93 -29.72
N PRO A 337 -16.54 36.59 -29.84
CA PRO A 337 -16.00 37.05 -31.11
C PRO A 337 -15.43 35.96 -32.02
N ALA A 338 -15.12 34.80 -31.50
CA ALA A 338 -14.49 33.69 -32.22
C ALA A 338 -15.26 32.39 -32.06
N GLU A 339 -15.21 31.55 -33.10
CA GLU A 339 -15.66 30.15 -33.02
C GLU A 339 -14.65 29.34 -32.19
N VAL A 340 -15.12 28.78 -31.08
CA VAL A 340 -14.30 27.95 -30.19
C VAL A 340 -14.77 26.50 -30.25
N ALA A 341 -14.05 25.68 -31.01
CA ALA A 341 -14.30 24.24 -31.08
C ALA A 341 -13.88 23.58 -29.75
N PHE A 342 -14.74 22.72 -29.21
CA PHE A 342 -14.53 22.02 -27.95
C PHE A 342 -15.06 20.59 -28.03
N ARG A 343 -14.42 19.68 -27.27
CA ARG A 343 -14.94 18.32 -27.08
C ARG A 343 -15.45 18.15 -25.66
N GLY A 344 -16.76 17.96 -25.52
CA GLY A 344 -17.38 17.86 -24.21
C GLY A 344 -18.85 17.42 -24.29
N ASP A 345 -19.48 17.29 -23.13
CA ASP A 345 -20.89 16.98 -23.00
C ASP A 345 -21.70 18.28 -23.14
N ALA A 346 -22.31 18.48 -24.31
CA ALA A 346 -23.08 19.70 -24.64
C ALA A 346 -24.20 19.95 -23.65
N HIS A 347 -24.88 18.90 -23.19
CA HIS A 347 -25.99 19.04 -22.24
C HIS A 347 -25.49 19.54 -20.86
N LEU A 348 -24.40 18.99 -20.36
CA LEU A 348 -23.82 19.40 -19.07
C LEU A 348 -23.21 20.81 -19.15
N LEU A 349 -22.48 21.12 -20.23
CA LEU A 349 -21.92 22.45 -20.45
C LEU A 349 -23.01 23.49 -20.59
N GLY A 350 -24.09 23.23 -21.36
CA GLY A 350 -25.25 24.07 -21.45
C GLY A 350 -25.92 24.34 -20.12
N ARG A 351 -26.03 23.29 -19.26
CA ARG A 351 -26.57 23.43 -17.91
C ARG A 351 -25.67 24.28 -17.01
N MET A 352 -24.35 24.14 -17.11
CA MET A 352 -23.36 24.95 -16.40
C MET A 352 -23.53 26.43 -16.75
N ILE A 353 -23.60 26.76 -18.07
CA ILE A 353 -23.74 28.13 -18.55
C ILE A 353 -25.11 28.71 -18.13
N SER A 354 -26.18 27.94 -18.26
CA SER A 354 -27.52 28.35 -17.84
C SER A 354 -27.59 28.64 -16.34
N ASN A 355 -26.97 27.82 -15.49
CA ASN A 355 -26.94 28.07 -14.05
C ASN A 355 -26.19 29.37 -13.70
N LEU A 356 -25.11 29.71 -14.41
CA LEU A 356 -24.39 30.97 -14.22
C LEU A 356 -25.24 32.16 -14.65
N LEU A 357 -25.87 32.09 -15.82
CA LEU A 357 -26.73 33.14 -16.35
C LEU A 357 -28.01 33.36 -15.52
N ASP A 358 -28.67 32.27 -15.10
CA ASP A 358 -29.84 32.33 -14.22
C ASP A 358 -29.48 33.00 -12.89
N ASN A 359 -28.35 32.67 -12.29
CA ASN A 359 -27.87 33.30 -11.07
C ASN A 359 -27.59 34.80 -11.30
N ALA A 360 -26.88 35.17 -12.38
CA ALA A 360 -26.57 36.54 -12.71
C ALA A 360 -27.82 37.38 -12.86
N VAL A 361 -28.82 36.92 -13.67
CA VAL A 361 -30.08 37.63 -13.86
C VAL A 361 -30.92 37.69 -12.57
N ARG A 362 -30.91 36.63 -11.78
CA ARG A 362 -31.66 36.54 -10.53
C ARG A 362 -31.20 37.56 -9.51
N TYR A 363 -29.89 37.67 -9.28
CA TYR A 363 -29.31 38.49 -8.22
C TYR A 363 -28.91 39.90 -8.67
N THR A 364 -29.16 40.23 -9.94
CA THR A 364 -29.03 41.61 -10.45
C THR A 364 -30.34 42.37 -10.23
N PRO A 365 -30.33 43.58 -9.63
CA PRO A 365 -31.49 44.44 -9.50
C PRO A 365 -31.98 44.93 -10.86
N GLU A 366 -33.22 45.44 -10.88
CA GLU A 366 -33.78 46.12 -12.05
C GLU A 366 -32.88 47.29 -12.53
N GLY A 367 -32.69 47.40 -13.83
CA GLY A 367 -31.80 48.37 -14.46
C GLY A 367 -30.32 47.99 -14.43
N GLY A 368 -29.95 46.83 -13.87
CA GLY A 368 -28.58 46.30 -13.87
C GLY A 368 -28.19 45.67 -15.20
N ALA A 369 -26.98 45.10 -15.24
CA ALA A 369 -26.41 44.50 -16.43
C ALA A 369 -25.77 43.14 -16.11
N VAL A 370 -25.90 42.21 -17.08
CA VAL A 370 -25.24 40.89 -17.08
C VAL A 370 -24.47 40.75 -18.38
N ARG A 371 -23.21 40.37 -18.32
CA ARG A 371 -22.36 40.11 -19.47
C ARG A 371 -21.79 38.70 -19.41
N ILE A 372 -21.87 37.98 -20.51
CA ILE A 372 -21.13 36.74 -20.72
C ILE A 372 -20.11 36.93 -21.83
N ALA A 373 -18.88 36.53 -21.59
CA ALA A 373 -17.79 36.58 -22.55
C ALA A 373 -17.17 35.21 -22.73
N LEU A 374 -16.88 34.83 -23.97
CA LEU A 374 -16.12 33.64 -24.31
C LEU A 374 -14.77 34.07 -24.89
N GLN A 375 -13.69 33.65 -24.26
CA GLN A 375 -12.32 33.88 -24.69
C GLN A 375 -11.64 32.53 -24.86
N ALA A 376 -10.75 32.42 -25.81
CA ALA A 376 -9.94 31.21 -25.97
C ALA A 376 -8.50 31.60 -26.31
N ASP A 377 -7.57 30.87 -25.74
CA ASP A 377 -6.17 30.83 -26.15
C ASP A 377 -5.83 29.43 -26.71
N ASP A 378 -4.56 29.17 -27.05
CA ASP A 378 -4.16 27.90 -27.64
C ASP A 378 -4.38 26.67 -26.72
N SER A 379 -4.59 26.88 -25.43
CA SER A 379 -4.64 25.81 -24.42
C SER A 379 -5.96 25.77 -23.62
N ARG A 380 -6.70 26.88 -23.57
CA ARG A 380 -7.87 26.99 -22.71
C ARG A 380 -8.98 27.84 -23.33
N ALA A 381 -10.23 27.43 -23.09
CA ALA A 381 -11.41 28.27 -23.27
C ALA A 381 -11.81 28.83 -21.89
N ARG A 382 -12.14 30.11 -21.87
CA ARG A 382 -12.56 30.83 -20.67
C ARG A 382 -13.95 31.42 -20.89
N ILE A 383 -14.91 30.98 -20.08
CA ILE A 383 -16.28 31.53 -20.05
C ILE A 383 -16.37 32.42 -18.82
N VAL A 384 -16.62 33.71 -19.03
CA VAL A 384 -16.74 34.72 -17.96
C VAL A 384 -18.15 35.24 -17.91
N VAL A 385 -18.82 35.10 -16.76
CA VAL A 385 -20.14 35.67 -16.49
C VAL A 385 -20.01 36.75 -15.43
N ALA A 386 -20.27 38.01 -15.79
CA ALA A 386 -20.19 39.16 -14.89
C ALA A 386 -21.59 39.79 -14.72
N ASP A 387 -21.94 40.12 -13.49
CA ASP A 387 -23.16 40.78 -13.11
C ASP A 387 -22.90 42.06 -12.30
N THR A 388 -23.84 43.00 -12.33
CA THR A 388 -23.84 44.21 -11.48
C THR A 388 -24.77 44.04 -10.28
N GLY A 389 -24.89 42.85 -9.77
CA GLY A 389 -25.80 42.47 -8.71
C GLY A 389 -25.32 42.84 -7.30
N ILE A 390 -25.95 42.22 -6.32
CA ILE A 390 -25.67 42.45 -4.90
C ILE A 390 -24.27 42.05 -4.45
N GLY A 391 -23.59 41.23 -5.26
CA GLY A 391 -22.27 40.65 -4.92
C GLY A 391 -22.36 39.60 -3.84
N ILE A 392 -21.20 38.99 -3.56
CA ILE A 392 -21.03 37.90 -2.58
C ILE A 392 -19.96 38.33 -1.56
N PRO A 393 -20.24 38.24 -0.25
CA PRO A 393 -19.23 38.51 0.77
C PRO A 393 -18.02 37.56 0.64
N GLU A 394 -16.82 38.08 0.88
CA GLU A 394 -15.58 37.35 0.73
C GLU A 394 -15.53 36.06 1.60
N GLU A 395 -16.07 36.13 2.81
CA GLU A 395 -16.22 34.99 3.74
C GLU A 395 -17.13 33.87 3.20
N CYS A 396 -18.01 34.18 2.25
CA CYS A 396 -18.91 33.22 1.61
C CYS A 396 -18.34 32.66 0.29
N ALA A 397 -17.33 33.29 -0.31
CA ALA A 397 -16.83 32.98 -1.65
C ALA A 397 -16.38 31.52 -1.84
N ALA A 398 -15.73 30.95 -0.84
CA ALA A 398 -15.33 29.53 -0.88
C ALA A 398 -16.50 28.57 -0.76
N ARG A 399 -17.59 29.00 -0.07
CA ARG A 399 -18.72 28.14 0.27
C ARG A 399 -19.87 28.17 -0.72
N VAL A 400 -19.92 29.16 -1.62
CA VAL A 400 -21.03 29.28 -2.59
C VAL A 400 -21.12 28.12 -3.57
N PHE A 401 -20.04 27.33 -3.71
CA PHE A 401 -19.98 26.10 -4.50
C PHE A 401 -20.38 24.84 -3.71
N GLU A 402 -20.62 24.96 -2.38
CA GLU A 402 -21.15 23.85 -1.58
C GLU A 402 -22.63 23.62 -1.92
N ARG A 403 -23.06 22.36 -1.84
CA ARG A 403 -24.46 21.97 -2.11
C ARG A 403 -25.38 22.59 -1.08
N PHE A 404 -26.55 23.09 -1.51
CA PHE A 404 -27.58 23.74 -0.68
C PHE A 404 -27.09 24.97 0.08
N TYR A 405 -25.86 25.44 -0.19
CA TYR A 405 -25.36 26.65 0.44
C TYR A 405 -26.03 27.91 -0.16
N ARG A 406 -26.36 28.83 0.71
CA ARG A 406 -27.03 30.11 0.34
C ARG A 406 -26.53 31.19 1.30
N VAL A 407 -26.16 32.35 0.76
CA VAL A 407 -25.67 33.49 1.56
C VAL A 407 -26.79 34.03 2.46
N ASP A 408 -28.04 34.10 1.95
CA ASP A 408 -29.23 34.52 2.71
C ASP A 408 -30.39 33.54 2.50
N LYS A 409 -30.74 32.80 3.56
CA LYS A 409 -31.77 31.76 3.55
C LYS A 409 -33.20 32.34 3.43
N SER A 410 -33.43 33.58 3.88
CA SER A 410 -34.76 34.19 3.93
C SER A 410 -35.18 34.80 2.59
N ARG A 411 -34.32 35.58 1.97
CA ARG A 411 -34.60 36.32 0.71
C ARG A 411 -34.65 35.39 -0.49
N SER A 412 -33.79 34.38 -0.52
CA SER A 412 -33.66 33.49 -1.66
C SER A 412 -34.74 32.39 -1.73
N ARG A 413 -35.61 32.19 -0.68
CA ARG A 413 -36.79 31.31 -0.79
C ARG A 413 -37.85 31.90 -1.71
N ALA A 414 -38.07 33.19 -1.64
CA ALA A 414 -39.01 33.90 -2.51
C ALA A 414 -38.56 33.88 -3.99
N GLU A 415 -37.25 33.79 -4.23
CA GLU A 415 -36.67 33.82 -5.57
C GLU A 415 -36.42 32.43 -6.19
N GLY A 416 -36.69 31.32 -5.46
CA GLY A 416 -36.83 29.98 -6.05
C GLY A 416 -35.55 29.20 -6.32
N GLY A 417 -34.38 29.53 -5.73
CA GLY A 417 -33.14 28.75 -5.88
C GLY A 417 -32.89 27.71 -4.79
N PHE A 418 -32.45 26.52 -5.13
CA PHE A 418 -32.16 25.40 -4.19
C PHE A 418 -30.75 25.40 -3.66
N GLY A 419 -29.85 26.28 -4.14
CA GLY A 419 -28.41 26.23 -3.77
C GLY A 419 -27.63 25.09 -4.39
N LEU A 420 -28.13 24.50 -5.47
CA LEU A 420 -27.46 23.42 -6.20
C LEU A 420 -26.76 23.90 -7.49
N GLY A 421 -27.19 25.02 -8.06
CA GLY A 421 -26.72 25.49 -9.38
C GLY A 421 -25.20 25.71 -9.43
N LEU A 422 -24.60 26.40 -8.43
CA LEU A 422 -23.15 26.63 -8.40
C LEU A 422 -22.35 25.35 -8.07
N ALA A 423 -22.91 24.44 -7.29
CA ALA A 423 -22.31 23.12 -7.08
C ALA A 423 -22.26 22.32 -8.39
N ILE A 424 -23.32 22.41 -9.22
CA ILE A 424 -23.32 21.80 -10.55
C ILE A 424 -22.30 22.49 -11.47
N VAL A 425 -22.18 23.80 -11.44
CA VAL A 425 -21.17 24.55 -12.22
C VAL A 425 -19.77 24.03 -11.89
N LYS A 426 -19.46 23.94 -10.63
CA LYS A 426 -18.14 23.41 -10.17
C LYS A 426 -17.92 21.99 -10.65
N TRP A 427 -18.88 21.10 -10.44
CA TRP A 427 -18.78 19.71 -10.86
C TRP A 427 -18.60 19.56 -12.37
N VAL A 428 -19.39 20.30 -13.18
CA VAL A 428 -19.28 20.22 -14.65
C VAL A 428 -17.92 20.72 -15.13
N ALA A 429 -17.41 21.81 -14.56
CA ALA A 429 -16.08 22.31 -14.87
C ALA A 429 -15.00 21.25 -14.54
N GLU A 430 -15.03 20.68 -13.34
CA GLU A 430 -14.09 19.64 -12.89
C GLU A 430 -14.19 18.35 -13.74
N ALA A 431 -15.41 17.94 -14.12
CA ALA A 431 -15.64 16.77 -14.98
C ALA A 431 -15.03 16.94 -16.39
N HIS A 432 -14.94 18.20 -16.87
CA HIS A 432 -14.25 18.56 -18.11
C HIS A 432 -12.78 18.98 -17.88
N HIS A 433 -12.17 18.58 -16.75
CA HIS A 433 -10.80 18.90 -16.37
C HIS A 433 -10.49 20.41 -16.25
N GLY A 434 -11.52 21.19 -16.05
CA GLY A 434 -11.46 22.64 -15.88
C GLY A 434 -11.58 23.07 -14.41
N ALA A 435 -11.75 24.37 -14.22
CA ALA A 435 -11.93 24.96 -12.90
C ALA A 435 -12.91 26.14 -12.98
N VAL A 436 -13.56 26.47 -11.86
CA VAL A 436 -14.37 27.67 -11.72
C VAL A 436 -13.82 28.54 -10.59
N THR A 437 -13.75 29.85 -10.82
CA THR A 437 -13.34 30.86 -9.85
C THR A 437 -14.40 31.96 -9.74
N LEU A 438 -14.39 32.62 -8.59
CA LEU A 438 -15.29 33.72 -8.26
C LEU A 438 -14.48 34.93 -7.80
N ALA A 439 -14.72 36.07 -8.41
CA ALA A 439 -14.34 37.39 -7.92
C ALA A 439 -15.61 38.22 -7.67
N SER A 440 -15.83 38.66 -6.44
CA SER A 440 -17.05 39.37 -6.07
C SER A 440 -16.82 40.35 -4.93
N ARG A 441 -17.61 41.44 -4.88
CA ARG A 441 -17.62 42.40 -3.76
C ARG A 441 -19.06 42.74 -3.42
N PRO A 442 -19.42 42.88 -2.14
CA PRO A 442 -20.74 43.30 -1.73
C PRO A 442 -21.16 44.64 -2.41
N GLY A 443 -22.32 44.67 -3.09
CA GLY A 443 -22.81 45.84 -3.80
C GLY A 443 -22.04 46.17 -5.09
N GLY A 444 -21.01 45.40 -5.47
CA GLY A 444 -20.18 45.61 -6.67
C GLY A 444 -20.39 44.55 -7.76
N GLY A 445 -21.32 43.61 -7.56
CA GLY A 445 -21.57 42.52 -8.50
C GLY A 445 -20.62 41.30 -8.30
N SER A 446 -20.77 40.32 -9.17
CA SER A 446 -19.97 39.11 -9.17
C SER A 446 -19.42 38.76 -10.55
N VAL A 447 -18.25 38.15 -10.60
CA VAL A 447 -17.62 37.64 -11.82
C VAL A 447 -17.27 36.16 -11.59
N PHE A 448 -17.96 35.28 -12.29
CA PHE A 448 -17.68 33.88 -12.34
C PHE A 448 -16.85 33.57 -13.59
N THR A 449 -15.73 32.91 -13.43
CA THR A 449 -14.83 32.49 -14.51
C THR A 449 -14.71 30.98 -14.53
N VAL A 450 -15.09 30.35 -15.64
CA VAL A 450 -14.89 28.92 -15.88
C VAL A 450 -13.77 28.76 -16.90
N GLU A 451 -12.74 28.02 -16.55
CA GLU A 451 -11.64 27.67 -17.44
C GLU A 451 -11.73 26.18 -17.83
N LEU A 452 -11.76 25.92 -19.13
CA LEU A 452 -11.83 24.57 -19.70
C LEU A 452 -10.59 24.32 -20.58
N PRO A 453 -9.87 23.21 -20.42
CA PRO A 453 -8.70 22.91 -21.25
C PRO A 453 -9.15 22.58 -22.68
N LEU A 454 -8.54 23.22 -23.67
CA LEU A 454 -8.70 22.86 -25.07
C LEU A 454 -7.77 21.69 -25.38
N THR A 455 -8.34 20.51 -25.64
CA THR A 455 -7.59 19.41 -26.26
C THR A 455 -7.41 19.74 -27.75
N ALA A 456 -6.23 19.54 -28.31
CA ALA A 456 -5.93 19.83 -29.69
C ALA A 456 -7.06 19.38 -30.62
N PRO A 457 -7.57 20.23 -31.51
CA PRO A 457 -8.75 19.96 -32.32
C PRO A 457 -8.48 18.76 -33.26
N SER A 458 -9.30 17.72 -33.15
CA SER A 458 -9.51 16.83 -34.30
C SER A 458 -10.13 17.68 -35.42
N PRO A 459 -9.71 17.54 -36.69
CA PRO A 459 -10.28 18.35 -37.77
C PRO A 459 -11.76 18.05 -37.85
N ILE A 460 -12.57 18.97 -37.34
CA ILE A 460 -14.03 18.89 -37.43
C ILE A 460 -14.35 18.97 -38.92
N ARG A 461 -14.92 17.92 -39.48
CA ARG A 461 -15.44 17.87 -40.85
C ARG A 461 -16.54 18.90 -40.91
N ALA A 462 -16.30 20.00 -41.62
CA ALA A 462 -17.24 21.09 -41.84
C ALA A 462 -18.54 20.56 -42.49
N ILE A 463 -19.56 20.33 -41.66
CA ILE A 463 -20.95 20.20 -42.15
C ILE A 463 -21.47 21.63 -42.26
N ARG A 464 -21.21 22.26 -43.38
CA ARG A 464 -21.84 23.53 -43.77
C ARG A 464 -23.30 23.29 -44.18
N GLY A 465 -24.19 23.32 -43.17
CA GLY A 465 -25.61 23.61 -43.41
C GLY A 465 -25.79 25.13 -43.41
N GLN A 466 -26.39 25.66 -44.48
CA GLN A 466 -26.68 27.07 -44.68
C GLN A 466 -27.42 27.65 -43.47
N ALA A 467 -26.74 28.44 -42.64
CA ALA A 467 -27.38 29.25 -41.62
C ALA A 467 -27.45 30.69 -42.12
N THR A 468 -28.66 31.19 -42.23
CA THR A 468 -29.06 32.56 -42.54
C THR A 468 -28.40 33.56 -41.58
N LYS A 469 -27.81 34.61 -42.15
CA LYS A 469 -27.27 35.77 -41.41
C LYS A 469 -28.30 36.33 -40.43
N SER A 470 -27.97 36.27 -39.13
CA SER A 470 -28.68 37.01 -38.08
C SER A 470 -28.31 38.51 -38.11
N PRO A 471 -29.24 39.41 -37.78
CA PRO A 471 -28.98 40.84 -37.79
C PRO A 471 -28.16 41.31 -36.60
N ASN A 472 -27.25 42.25 -36.88
CA ASN A 472 -26.39 42.98 -35.94
C ASN A 472 -27.11 43.38 -34.63
N CYS A 473 -26.58 42.96 -33.50
CA CYS A 473 -26.88 43.57 -32.21
C CYS A 473 -25.82 44.66 -31.89
N SER A 474 -26.01 45.82 -32.50
CA SER A 474 -25.29 47.03 -32.09
C SER A 474 -26.27 47.96 -31.38
N GLY A 475 -26.25 47.99 -30.07
CA GLY A 475 -27.03 48.86 -29.22
C GLY A 475 -26.37 49.07 -27.86
N ASP A 476 -25.94 50.30 -27.63
CA ASP A 476 -25.51 50.91 -26.37
C ASP A 476 -24.28 50.36 -25.64
N SER A 477 -23.11 50.68 -26.18
CA SER A 477 -21.79 50.45 -25.50
C SER A 477 -21.45 51.49 -24.42
N GLU A 478 -22.31 52.46 -24.11
CA GLU A 478 -21.98 53.54 -23.18
C GLU A 478 -22.20 53.22 -21.68
N ARG A 479 -23.09 52.29 -21.35
CA ARG A 479 -23.37 51.96 -19.93
C ARG A 479 -22.29 51.14 -19.22
N PHE A 480 -21.41 50.45 -19.94
CA PHE A 480 -20.33 49.65 -19.33
C PHE A 480 -19.04 50.43 -19.09
N ARG A 481 -18.93 51.68 -19.55
CA ARG A 481 -17.77 52.54 -19.26
C ARG A 481 -17.66 52.93 -17.76
N SER A 482 -18.71 52.69 -16.97
CA SER A 482 -18.73 52.97 -15.53
C SER A 482 -18.40 51.79 -14.62
N LEU A 483 -18.12 50.59 -15.14
CA LEU A 483 -17.52 49.53 -14.32
C LEU A 483 -16.11 49.96 -13.95
N PRO A 484 -15.73 49.91 -12.65
CA PRO A 484 -14.38 50.26 -12.22
C PRO A 484 -13.35 49.44 -13.01
N ARG A 485 -12.35 50.11 -13.58
CA ARG A 485 -11.23 49.48 -14.32
C ARG A 485 -10.44 48.49 -13.48
N GLU A 486 -10.72 48.37 -12.19
CA GLU A 486 -10.11 47.40 -11.25
C GLU A 486 -10.64 45.97 -11.42
N PHE A 487 -11.75 45.71 -12.12
CA PHE A 487 -12.14 44.41 -12.63
C PHE A 487 -11.52 44.15 -14.01
N GLY A 488 -10.25 44.47 -14.14
CA GLY A 488 -9.48 44.24 -15.35
C GLY A 488 -9.52 42.78 -15.70
N LEU A 489 -10.05 42.45 -16.87
CA LEU A 489 -9.69 41.22 -17.55
C LEU A 489 -8.16 41.16 -17.52
N PRO A 490 -7.52 40.08 -17.06
CA PRO A 490 -6.09 39.99 -17.13
C PRO A 490 -5.66 40.14 -18.58
N GLN A 491 -4.98 41.26 -18.91
CA GLN A 491 -4.30 41.40 -20.19
C GLN A 491 -3.18 40.38 -20.19
N ILE A 492 -3.24 39.45 -21.12
CA ILE A 492 -2.17 38.46 -21.36
C ILE A 492 -1.11 39.24 -22.16
N GLU A 493 0.09 39.43 -21.60
CA GLU A 493 1.33 39.61 -22.35
C GLU A 493 1.77 38.29 -22.99
#